data_b086c30b23809b2f58bba4d33537ca92
#
_entry.id   b086c30b23809b2f58bba4d33537ca92
#
_cell.length_a   1.000
_cell.length_b   1.000
_cell.length_c   1.000
_cell.angle_alpha   90.00
_cell.angle_beta   90.00
_cell.angle_gamma   90.00
#
_symmetry.space_group_name_H-M   'P 1'
#
loop_
_entity.id
_entity.type
_entity.pdbx_description
1 polymer ?
#
loop_
_entity_poly.entity_id
_entity_poly.type
_entity_poly.pdbx_seq_one_letter_code
_entity_poly.pdbx_strand_id
1 'polypeptide(L)' 'MKKDKLIYYLTVEDVQTVANDELDRDLSPEEIETIIDGIAENIKWHDAISYAIMEKIKE' A
#
# COMPACT_ATOMS: atom_id res chain seq x y z
N MET A 1 -12.18 1.89 20.01
CA MET A 1 -11.21 1.37 19.04
C MET A 1 -9.84 1.98 19.29
N LYS A 2 -8.78 1.19 19.19
CA LYS A 2 -7.43 1.71 19.40
C LYS A 2 -7.02 2.58 18.22
N LYS A 3 -6.33 3.69 18.52
CA LYS A 3 -5.91 4.64 17.48
C LYS A 3 -4.88 4.08 16.52
N ASP A 4 -4.08 3.13 16.96
CA ASP A 4 -3.03 2.52 16.15
C ASP A 4 -3.43 1.22 15.47
N LYS A 5 -4.72 0.89 15.50
CA LYS A 5 -5.22 -0.29 14.82
C LYS A 5 -4.98 -0.17 13.32
N LEU A 6 -4.36 -1.18 12.74
CA LEU A 6 -4.15 -1.23 11.30
C LEU A 6 -5.45 -1.55 10.58
N ILE A 7 -5.74 -0.79 9.55
CA ILE A 7 -6.95 -0.97 8.73
C ILE A 7 -6.58 -1.66 7.41
N TYR A 8 -5.51 -1.19 6.78
CA TYR A 8 -4.96 -1.81 5.57
C TYR A 8 -3.45 -1.85 5.68
N TYR A 9 -2.83 -2.83 5.05
CA TYR A 9 -1.39 -2.96 5.03
C TYR A 9 -0.96 -3.80 3.83
N LEU A 10 0.32 -3.67 3.48
CA LEU A 10 0.95 -4.45 2.42
C LEU A 10 2.13 -5.24 3.00
N THR A 11 2.42 -6.37 2.40
CA THR A 11 3.49 -7.26 2.85
C THR A 11 4.53 -7.44 1.74
N VAL A 12 5.67 -8.00 2.12
CA VAL A 12 6.70 -8.40 1.14
C VAL A 12 6.11 -9.39 0.14
N GLU A 13 5.25 -10.30 0.60
CA GLU A 13 4.60 -11.26 -0.30
C GLU A 13 3.76 -10.55 -1.37
N ASP A 14 3.03 -9.49 -0.99
CA ASP A 14 2.26 -8.70 -1.94
C ASP A 14 3.17 -8.09 -3.00
N VAL A 15 4.31 -7.54 -2.57
CA VAL A 15 5.29 -6.94 -3.48
C VAL A 15 5.82 -7.98 -4.46
N GLN A 16 6.17 -9.18 -3.96
CA GLN A 16 6.70 -10.23 -4.84
C GLN A 16 5.67 -10.74 -5.82
N THR A 17 4.41 -10.79 -5.42
CA THR A 17 3.32 -11.19 -6.33
C THR A 17 3.26 -10.24 -7.51
N VAL A 18 3.29 -8.95 -7.26
CA VAL A 18 3.25 -7.94 -8.32
C VAL A 18 4.54 -7.99 -9.16
N ALA A 19 5.69 -8.16 -8.51
CA ALA A 19 6.96 -8.26 -9.22
C ALA A 19 6.96 -9.43 -10.21
N ASN A 20 6.43 -10.57 -9.79
CA ASN A 20 6.34 -11.73 -10.67
C ASN A 20 5.38 -11.48 -11.85
N ASP A 21 4.29 -10.75 -11.61
CA ASP A 21 3.37 -10.40 -12.69
C ASP A 21 4.00 -9.42 -13.69
N GLU A 22 4.75 -8.45 -13.19
CA GLU A 22 5.30 -7.38 -14.02
C GLU A 22 6.65 -7.74 -14.66
N LEU A 23 7.50 -8.46 -13.92
CA LEU A 23 8.89 -8.69 -14.30
C LEU A 23 9.24 -10.16 -14.46
N ASP A 24 8.33 -11.07 -14.15
CA ASP A 24 8.55 -12.53 -14.17
C ASP A 24 9.69 -12.95 -13.23
N ARG A 25 9.90 -12.24 -12.13
CA ARG A 25 10.92 -12.59 -11.15
C ARG A 25 10.62 -11.95 -9.80
N ASP A 26 11.23 -12.50 -8.77
CA ASP A 26 11.23 -11.87 -7.44
C ASP A 26 12.20 -10.71 -7.42
N LEU A 27 11.94 -9.76 -6.54
CA LEU A 27 12.86 -8.67 -6.26
C LEU A 27 13.88 -9.10 -5.20
N SER A 28 15.10 -8.58 -5.28
CA SER A 28 16.09 -8.76 -4.24
C SER A 28 15.72 -7.95 -3.00
N PRO A 29 16.31 -8.28 -1.81
CA PRO A 29 16.04 -7.47 -0.63
C PRO A 29 16.36 -5.98 -0.82
N GLU A 30 17.43 -5.65 -1.55
CA GLU A 30 17.79 -4.26 -1.83
C GLU A 30 16.75 -3.58 -2.70
N GLU A 31 16.23 -4.31 -3.69
CA GLU A 31 15.18 -3.77 -4.55
C GLU A 31 13.90 -3.52 -3.76
N ILE A 32 13.55 -4.44 -2.84
CA ILE A 32 12.37 -4.27 -1.99
C ILE A 32 12.52 -3.01 -1.12
N GLU A 33 13.71 -2.83 -0.51
CA GLU A 33 13.96 -1.62 0.29
C GLU A 33 13.79 -0.35 -0.54
N THR A 34 14.25 -0.38 -1.78
CA THR A 34 14.14 0.77 -2.67
C THR A 34 12.69 1.11 -2.99
N ILE A 35 11.85 0.11 -3.26
CA ILE A 35 10.47 0.37 -3.67
C ILE A 35 9.54 0.70 -2.51
N ILE A 36 9.91 0.38 -1.27
CA ILE A 36 9.06 0.72 -0.11
C ILE A 36 8.75 2.21 -0.10
N ASP A 37 9.78 3.05 -0.27
CA ASP A 37 9.60 4.49 -0.33
C ASP A 37 8.76 4.91 -1.53
N GLY A 38 8.98 4.26 -2.67
CA GLY A 38 8.21 4.53 -3.89
C GLY A 38 6.73 4.19 -3.72
N ILE A 39 6.43 3.11 -3.03
CA ILE A 39 5.04 2.73 -2.74
C ILE A 39 4.39 3.81 -1.89
N ALA A 40 5.06 4.24 -0.82
CA ALA A 40 4.55 5.27 0.08
C ALA A 40 4.26 6.58 -0.67
N GLU A 41 5.15 6.95 -1.60
CA GLU A 41 4.98 8.17 -2.40
C GLU A 41 3.78 8.09 -3.35
N ASN A 42 3.42 6.89 -3.80
CA ASN A 42 2.34 6.69 -4.77
C ASN A 42 0.97 6.44 -4.14
N ILE A 43 0.91 6.18 -2.84
CA ILE A 43 -0.37 5.96 -2.16
C ILE A 43 -0.96 7.30 -1.73
N LYS A 44 -2.12 7.63 -2.27
CA LYS A 44 -2.85 8.86 -1.90
C LYS A 44 -3.80 8.54 -0.75
N TRP A 45 -3.24 8.21 0.40
CA TRP A 45 -4.01 7.75 1.54
C TRP A 45 -4.99 8.80 2.07
N HIS A 46 -4.59 10.07 2.07
CA HIS A 46 -5.45 11.16 2.53
C HIS A 46 -6.70 11.26 1.64
N ASP A 47 -6.48 11.24 0.33
CA ASP A 47 -7.57 11.32 -0.63
C ASP A 47 -8.50 10.10 -0.52
N ALA A 48 -7.93 8.90 -0.33
CA ALA A 48 -8.72 7.69 -0.17
C ALA A 48 -9.64 7.79 1.04
N ILE A 49 -9.13 8.27 2.17
CA ILE A 49 -9.92 8.46 3.39
C ILE A 49 -10.99 9.52 3.16
N SER A 50 -10.61 10.64 2.54
CA SER A 50 -11.53 11.74 2.27
C SER A 50 -12.70 11.30 1.41
N TYR A 51 -12.41 10.58 0.32
CA TYR A 51 -13.47 10.07 -0.55
C TYR A 51 -14.38 9.07 0.16
N ALA A 52 -13.80 8.19 0.97
CA ALA A 52 -14.60 7.21 1.72
C ALA A 52 -15.55 7.90 2.70
N ILE A 53 -15.06 8.96 3.36
CA ILE A 53 -15.90 9.75 4.27
C ILE A 53 -17.06 10.37 3.48
N MET A 54 -16.75 10.99 2.35
CA MET A 54 -17.77 11.67 1.53
C MET A 54 -18.83 10.68 1.02
N GLU A 55 -18.44 9.47 0.67
CA GLU A 55 -19.35 8.46 0.14
C GLU A 55 -20.19 7.78 1.21
N LYS A 56 -19.62 7.51 2.37
CA LYS A 56 -20.23 6.63 3.37
C LYS A 56 -20.80 7.35 4.57
N ILE A 57 -20.33 8.54 4.87
CA ILE A 57 -20.81 9.30 6.03
C ILE A 57 -21.70 10.43 5.54
N LYS A 58 -22.96 10.36 5.91
CA LYS A 58 -23.96 11.38 5.55
C LYS A 58 -24.21 12.27 6.76
N GLU A 59 -23.81 13.51 6.68
CA GLU A 59 -24.06 14.49 7.73
C GLU A 59 -25.30 15.32 7.41
#